data_4b93ed226e4984a3eb542025389131d5
#
_entry.id   4b93ed226e4984a3eb542025389131d5
#
_cell.length_a   1.000
_cell.length_b   1.000
_cell.length_c   1.000
_cell.angle_alpha   90.00
_cell.angle_beta   90.00
_cell.angle_gamma   90.00
#
_symmetry.space_group_name_H-M   'P 1'
#
loop_
_entity.id
_entity.type
_entity.pdbx_description
1 polymer ?
#
loop_
_entity_poly.entity_id
_entity_poly.type
_entity_poly.pdbx_seq_one_letter_code
_entity_poly.pdbx_strand_id
1 'polypeptide(L)'
;MNNIKEHKELQELSKYVYKERDSKLPIGWLSIKPYENKDTGFYAEAFYKNDKVVIAIRGTDMGRGRSELGKDGINDLNLSIKGIPAQYSDAEKFYSEIKKTFPNQEIIFTGHSLGGSLSQILGSQFGEKAVTFNAFGVGDTYSPKFKYTKNIVNYGNPKDIVFTSNIDNQLGKTYMINDTESKEDYREQAKFTTEKYLKKYHTIQSMGDISNVSEYKGQNVQTEESKAFKLNIEKNVDMRDVDPFRYYTREDVAKMSTDEYQEKENHILRQIKNIGMLTDKEAKNKLQTGDLIWVNSYVRDDGTEVKGYYRHK
;
A
#
# COMPACT_ATOMS: atom_id res chain seq x y z
N MET A 1 -20.43 -15.08 5.20
CA MET A 1 -19.30 -15.99 4.88
C MET A 1 -18.47 -15.28 3.83
N ASN A 2 -17.17 -15.08 4.06
CA ASN A 2 -16.27 -14.55 3.04
C ASN A 2 -16.33 -15.51 1.86
N ASN A 3 -16.49 -15.00 0.64
CA ASN A 3 -16.47 -15.82 -0.56
C ASN A 3 -15.01 -16.23 -0.85
N ILE A 4 -14.55 -17.28 -0.14
CA ILE A 4 -13.15 -17.74 -0.23
C ILE A 4 -12.73 -18.10 -1.66
N LYS A 5 -13.69 -18.53 -2.50
CA LYS A 5 -13.43 -18.80 -3.91
C LYS A 5 -13.06 -17.51 -4.65
N GLU A 6 -13.80 -16.43 -4.41
CA GLU A 6 -13.53 -15.12 -5.00
C GLU A 6 -12.17 -14.59 -4.52
N HIS A 7 -11.87 -14.70 -3.20
CA HIS A 7 -10.60 -14.25 -2.65
C HIS A 7 -9.41 -15.04 -3.20
N LYS A 8 -9.57 -16.33 -3.52
CA LYS A 8 -8.53 -17.10 -4.23
C LYS A 8 -8.31 -16.59 -5.65
N GLU A 9 -9.37 -16.24 -6.37
CA GLU A 9 -9.23 -15.62 -7.71
C GLU A 9 -8.50 -14.26 -7.60
N LEU A 10 -8.80 -13.45 -6.58
CA LEU A 10 -8.09 -12.20 -6.32
C LEU A 10 -6.62 -12.41 -5.95
N GLN A 11 -6.29 -13.47 -5.21
CA GLN A 11 -4.92 -13.88 -4.96
C GLN A 11 -4.18 -14.20 -6.27
N GLU A 12 -4.80 -14.94 -7.17
CA GLU A 12 -4.21 -15.26 -8.47
C GLU A 12 -4.03 -14.01 -9.36
N LEU A 13 -4.97 -13.06 -9.34
CA LEU A 13 -4.80 -11.77 -10.02
C LEU A 13 -3.65 -10.95 -9.42
N SER A 14 -3.51 -10.98 -8.09
CA SER A 14 -2.38 -10.34 -7.40
C SER A 14 -1.02 -10.97 -7.75
N LYS A 15 -0.99 -12.27 -8.04
CA LYS A 15 0.19 -12.96 -8.61
C LYS A 15 0.44 -12.54 -10.07
N TYR A 16 -0.63 -12.53 -10.86
CA TYR A 16 -0.56 -12.25 -12.30
C TYR A 16 0.07 -10.89 -12.62
N VAL A 17 -0.20 -9.85 -11.83
CA VAL A 17 0.32 -8.49 -12.10
C VAL A 17 1.84 -8.36 -11.92
N TYR A 18 2.52 -9.35 -11.35
CA TYR A 18 3.98 -9.40 -11.34
C TYR A 18 4.56 -9.81 -12.70
N LYS A 19 3.72 -10.33 -13.62
CA LYS A 19 4.12 -10.72 -14.98
C LYS A 19 5.34 -11.65 -15.01
N GLU A 20 5.38 -12.61 -14.10
CA GLU A 20 6.38 -13.67 -14.14
C GLU A 20 6.23 -14.50 -15.42
N ARG A 21 7.32 -15.15 -15.86
CA ARG A 21 7.43 -15.79 -17.17
C ARG A 21 6.30 -16.76 -17.50
N ASP A 22 5.76 -17.44 -16.47
CA ASP A 22 4.71 -18.44 -16.60
C ASP A 22 3.35 -18.00 -16.05
N SER A 23 3.20 -16.70 -15.74
CA SER A 23 1.95 -16.16 -15.21
C SER A 23 0.82 -16.28 -16.23
N LYS A 24 -0.25 -17.00 -15.87
CA LYS A 24 -1.45 -17.11 -16.68
C LYS A 24 -2.58 -16.35 -16.02
N LEU A 25 -3.33 -15.61 -16.84
CA LEU A 25 -4.54 -14.96 -16.37
C LEU A 25 -5.55 -16.03 -15.89
N PRO A 26 -6.13 -15.90 -14.69
CA PRO A 26 -7.11 -16.86 -14.20
C PRO A 26 -8.32 -16.97 -15.15
N ILE A 27 -8.83 -18.20 -15.29
CA ILE A 27 -9.89 -18.51 -16.26
C ILE A 27 -11.13 -17.64 -16.03
N GLY A 28 -11.64 -17.09 -17.13
CA GLY A 28 -12.84 -16.26 -17.17
C GLY A 28 -12.62 -14.79 -16.85
N TRP A 29 -11.40 -14.39 -16.47
CA TRP A 29 -11.04 -12.98 -16.34
C TRP A 29 -10.58 -12.41 -17.68
N LEU A 30 -10.95 -11.17 -17.95
CA LEU A 30 -10.49 -10.39 -19.10
C LEU A 30 -9.62 -9.24 -18.61
N SER A 31 -8.42 -9.11 -19.16
CA SER A 31 -7.60 -7.92 -18.95
C SER A 31 -8.22 -6.74 -19.70
N ILE A 32 -8.54 -5.67 -19.00
CA ILE A 32 -9.16 -4.47 -19.59
C ILE A 32 -8.09 -3.45 -19.94
N LYS A 33 -7.27 -3.09 -18.95
CA LYS A 33 -6.30 -2.00 -19.07
C LYS A 33 -5.14 -2.16 -18.09
N PRO A 34 -3.90 -2.22 -18.56
CA PRO A 34 -2.73 -2.02 -17.70
C PRO A 34 -2.46 -0.51 -17.52
N TYR A 35 -1.82 -0.17 -16.41
CA TYR A 35 -1.27 1.16 -16.16
C TYR A 35 0.12 1.01 -15.55
N GLU A 36 1.09 1.67 -16.13
CA GLU A 36 2.48 1.70 -15.64
C GLU A 36 2.99 3.14 -15.57
N ASN A 37 3.58 3.50 -14.45
CA ASN A 37 4.38 4.70 -14.30
C ASN A 37 5.80 4.31 -13.87
N LYS A 38 6.75 4.41 -14.79
CA LYS A 38 8.16 4.02 -14.55
C LYS A 38 8.86 4.95 -13.57
N ASP A 39 8.44 6.22 -13.51
CA ASP A 39 9.05 7.21 -12.60
C ASP A 39 8.76 6.88 -11.14
N THR A 40 7.60 6.28 -10.86
CA THR A 40 7.16 5.89 -9.51
C THR A 40 7.32 4.41 -9.23
N GLY A 41 7.57 3.61 -10.28
CA GLY A 41 7.51 2.15 -10.22
C GLY A 41 6.10 1.58 -10.05
N PHE A 42 5.06 2.42 -10.13
CA PHE A 42 3.68 1.97 -10.03
C PHE A 42 3.28 1.11 -11.21
N TYR A 43 2.66 -0.03 -10.92
CA TYR A 43 1.99 -0.86 -11.90
C TYR A 43 0.68 -1.40 -11.33
N ALA A 44 -0.38 -1.29 -12.11
CA ALA A 44 -1.66 -1.93 -11.83
C ALA A 44 -2.32 -2.39 -13.13
N GLU A 45 -3.23 -3.34 -13.03
CA GLU A 45 -4.02 -3.79 -14.17
C GLU A 45 -5.47 -4.00 -13.73
N ALA A 46 -6.39 -3.56 -14.57
CA ALA A 46 -7.82 -3.76 -14.37
C ALA A 46 -8.31 -4.99 -15.12
N PHE A 47 -9.13 -5.78 -14.45
CA PHE A 47 -9.71 -7.03 -14.96
C PHE A 47 -11.23 -7.01 -14.82
N TYR A 48 -11.93 -7.68 -15.74
CA TYR A 48 -13.39 -7.78 -15.75
C TYR A 48 -13.84 -9.23 -15.73
N LYS A 49 -14.86 -9.52 -14.91
CA LYS A 49 -15.57 -10.80 -14.88
C LYS A 49 -16.91 -10.64 -14.17
N ASN A 50 -18.00 -11.08 -14.80
CA ASN A 50 -19.33 -11.15 -14.18
C ASN A 50 -19.76 -9.83 -13.50
N ASP A 51 -19.77 -8.73 -14.25
CA ASP A 51 -20.12 -7.38 -13.79
C ASP A 51 -19.27 -6.82 -12.65
N LYS A 52 -18.11 -7.41 -12.40
CA LYS A 52 -17.12 -6.92 -11.46
C LYS A 52 -15.86 -6.46 -12.18
N VAL A 53 -15.29 -5.39 -11.67
CA VAL A 53 -13.97 -4.92 -12.09
C VAL A 53 -13.01 -5.07 -10.92
N VAL A 54 -11.90 -5.73 -11.17
CA VAL A 54 -10.81 -5.85 -10.18
C VAL A 54 -9.63 -4.99 -10.62
N ILE A 55 -9.18 -4.12 -9.74
CA ILE A 55 -7.92 -3.40 -9.93
C ILE A 55 -6.88 -4.10 -9.06
N ALA A 56 -5.99 -4.84 -9.72
CA ALA A 56 -4.88 -5.51 -9.06
C ALA A 56 -3.63 -4.62 -9.12
N ILE A 57 -3.09 -4.30 -7.95
CA ILE A 57 -1.94 -3.40 -7.78
C ILE A 57 -0.72 -4.24 -7.43
N ARG A 58 0.36 -4.09 -8.23
CA ARG A 58 1.63 -4.75 -7.99
C ARG A 58 2.34 -4.11 -6.79
N GLY A 59 2.91 -4.93 -5.92
CA GLY A 59 3.85 -4.48 -4.91
C GLY A 59 5.23 -4.19 -5.51
N THR A 60 6.21 -3.96 -4.66
CA THR A 60 7.60 -3.76 -5.06
C THR A 60 8.10 -4.99 -5.83
N ASP A 61 8.61 -4.75 -7.04
CA ASP A 61 9.17 -5.83 -7.86
C ASP A 61 10.60 -6.12 -7.41
N MET A 62 10.75 -7.10 -6.56
CA MET A 62 12.05 -7.54 -6.05
C MET A 62 12.84 -8.41 -7.05
N GLY A 63 12.29 -8.72 -8.24
CA GLY A 63 12.84 -9.71 -9.17
C GLY A 63 13.33 -9.18 -10.52
N ARG A 64 12.92 -7.98 -10.94
CA ARG A 64 13.26 -7.47 -12.29
C ARG A 64 14.49 -6.58 -12.29
N GLY A 65 15.63 -7.15 -12.69
CA GLY A 65 16.78 -6.37 -13.16
C GLY A 65 17.68 -5.74 -12.11
N ARG A 66 17.47 -5.99 -10.83
CA ARG A 66 18.44 -5.70 -9.77
C ARG A 66 19.02 -7.02 -9.28
N SER A 67 20.12 -7.42 -9.90
CA SER A 67 20.83 -8.67 -9.62
C SER A 67 21.52 -8.70 -8.24
N GLU A 68 21.32 -7.70 -7.43
CA GLU A 68 21.87 -7.56 -6.09
C GLU A 68 20.76 -7.22 -5.09
N LEU A 69 19.84 -8.16 -4.85
CA LEU A 69 19.12 -8.24 -3.59
C LEU A 69 20.10 -8.74 -2.51
N GLY A 70 21.24 -8.06 -2.42
CA GLY A 70 22.15 -8.12 -1.30
C GLY A 70 21.52 -7.46 -0.07
N LYS A 71 22.32 -7.04 0.88
CA LYS A 71 21.96 -6.43 2.18
C LYS A 71 20.86 -5.33 2.11
N ASP A 72 20.42 -4.94 0.91
CA ASP A 72 19.51 -3.82 0.62
C ASP A 72 18.04 -4.21 0.39
N GLY A 73 17.69 -5.51 0.34
CA GLY A 73 16.29 -5.92 0.05
C GLY A 73 15.27 -5.35 1.04
N ILE A 74 15.66 -5.18 2.31
CA ILE A 74 14.83 -4.47 3.31
C ILE A 74 14.83 -2.96 3.02
N ASN A 75 15.97 -2.39 2.65
CA ASN A 75 16.07 -0.97 2.34
C ASN A 75 15.24 -0.63 1.10
N ASP A 76 15.26 -1.49 0.08
CA ASP A 76 14.44 -1.32 -1.13
C ASP A 76 12.94 -1.44 -0.82
N LEU A 77 12.55 -2.36 0.06
CA LEU A 77 11.16 -2.48 0.51
C LEU A 77 10.77 -1.28 1.40
N ASN A 78 11.65 -0.85 2.30
CA ASN A 78 11.47 0.35 3.10
C ASN A 78 11.33 1.60 2.22
N LEU A 79 12.18 1.75 1.20
CA LEU A 79 12.07 2.83 0.21
C LEU A 79 10.77 2.76 -0.58
N SER A 80 10.26 1.56 -0.86
CA SER A 80 9.00 1.37 -1.56
C SER A 80 7.80 1.69 -0.68
N ILE A 81 7.85 1.35 0.60
CA ILE A 81 6.84 1.77 1.59
C ILE A 81 6.90 3.30 1.77
N LYS A 82 8.09 3.90 1.78
CA LYS A 82 8.29 5.36 1.68
C LYS A 82 7.64 5.96 0.44
N GLY A 83 7.62 5.21 -0.66
CA GLY A 83 7.00 5.61 -1.93
C GLY A 83 5.48 5.48 -1.97
N ILE A 84 4.79 5.00 -0.92
CA ILE A 84 3.33 4.89 -0.91
C ILE A 84 2.65 6.20 -1.36
N PRO A 85 2.96 7.37 -0.83
CA PRO A 85 2.37 8.62 -1.31
C PRO A 85 2.62 8.87 -2.78
N ALA A 86 3.78 8.44 -3.26
CA ALA A 86 4.19 8.60 -4.64
C ALA A 86 3.35 7.75 -5.59
N GLN A 87 3.18 6.48 -5.27
CA GLN A 87 2.37 5.55 -6.06
C GLN A 87 0.87 5.74 -5.82
N TYR A 88 0.48 6.33 -4.68
CA TYR A 88 -0.91 6.58 -4.38
C TYR A 88 -1.59 7.46 -5.43
N SER A 89 -0.97 8.55 -5.85
CA SER A 89 -1.52 9.45 -6.88
C SER A 89 -1.77 8.72 -8.21
N ASP A 90 -0.86 7.81 -8.59
CA ASP A 90 -1.05 7.00 -9.80
C ASP A 90 -2.21 6.00 -9.62
N ALA A 91 -2.31 5.39 -8.45
CA ALA A 91 -3.36 4.44 -8.12
C ALA A 91 -4.75 5.10 -8.10
N GLU A 92 -4.86 6.30 -7.50
CA GLU A 92 -6.08 7.11 -7.49
C GLU A 92 -6.50 7.54 -8.89
N LYS A 93 -5.56 8.01 -9.70
CA LYS A 93 -5.80 8.37 -11.10
C LYS A 93 -6.31 7.17 -11.88
N PHE A 94 -5.65 6.03 -11.74
CA PHE A 94 -6.07 4.81 -12.44
C PHE A 94 -7.46 4.34 -12.00
N TYR A 95 -7.75 4.35 -10.70
CA TYR A 95 -9.10 4.08 -10.19
C TYR A 95 -10.14 5.02 -10.81
N SER A 96 -9.86 6.32 -10.83
CA SER A 96 -10.79 7.33 -11.36
C SER A 96 -11.11 7.10 -12.84
N GLU A 97 -10.12 6.69 -13.64
CA GLU A 97 -10.32 6.31 -15.04
C GLU A 97 -11.20 5.07 -15.18
N ILE A 98 -10.93 4.04 -14.36
CA ILE A 98 -11.71 2.80 -14.36
C ILE A 98 -13.15 3.06 -13.89
N LYS A 99 -13.34 3.82 -12.82
CA LYS A 99 -14.67 4.17 -12.30
C LYS A 99 -15.50 4.98 -13.30
N LYS A 100 -14.86 5.87 -14.06
CA LYS A 100 -15.52 6.60 -15.14
C LYS A 100 -15.96 5.68 -16.28
N THR A 101 -15.18 4.66 -16.60
CA THR A 101 -15.48 3.69 -17.66
C THR A 101 -16.54 2.67 -17.23
N PHE A 102 -16.53 2.30 -15.96
CA PHE A 102 -17.41 1.30 -15.34
C PHE A 102 -18.16 1.89 -14.13
N PRO A 103 -19.06 2.86 -14.34
CA PRO A 103 -19.67 3.62 -13.23
C PRO A 103 -20.58 2.78 -12.32
N ASN A 104 -21.20 1.73 -12.86
CA ASN A 104 -22.20 0.91 -12.20
C ASN A 104 -21.67 -0.44 -11.71
N GLN A 105 -20.46 -0.83 -12.11
CA GLN A 105 -19.86 -2.10 -11.73
C GLN A 105 -19.28 -2.05 -10.32
N GLU A 106 -19.31 -3.18 -9.63
CA GLU A 106 -18.59 -3.38 -8.39
C GLU A 106 -17.08 -3.31 -8.67
N ILE A 107 -16.37 -2.41 -7.99
CA ILE A 107 -14.91 -2.34 -8.07
C ILE A 107 -14.32 -2.99 -6.85
N ILE A 108 -13.29 -3.82 -7.04
CA ILE A 108 -12.55 -4.50 -5.98
C ILE A 108 -11.07 -4.19 -6.16
N PHE A 109 -10.43 -3.69 -5.13
CA PHE A 109 -8.97 -3.56 -5.10
C PHE A 109 -8.34 -4.85 -4.59
N THR A 110 -7.22 -5.24 -5.18
CA THR A 110 -6.41 -6.34 -4.66
C THR A 110 -4.93 -6.08 -4.88
N GLY A 111 -4.09 -6.68 -4.06
CA GLY A 111 -2.65 -6.53 -4.19
C GLY A 111 -1.89 -7.24 -3.09
N HIS A 112 -0.60 -7.39 -3.32
CA HIS A 112 0.36 -8.01 -2.41
C HIS A 112 1.37 -6.97 -1.95
N SER A 113 1.85 -7.07 -0.71
CA SER A 113 2.89 -6.19 -0.17
C SER A 113 2.46 -4.71 -0.25
N LEU A 114 3.27 -3.83 -0.82
CA LEU A 114 2.94 -2.42 -1.08
C LEU A 114 1.65 -2.24 -1.90
N GLY A 115 1.41 -3.10 -2.91
CA GLY A 115 0.16 -3.08 -3.67
C GLY A 115 -1.06 -3.40 -2.81
N GLY A 116 -0.91 -4.26 -1.80
CA GLY A 116 -1.92 -4.52 -0.78
C GLY A 116 -2.15 -3.31 0.13
N SER A 117 -1.09 -2.62 0.54
CA SER A 117 -1.19 -1.38 1.32
C SER A 117 -1.96 -0.29 0.58
N LEU A 118 -1.65 -0.08 -0.71
CA LEU A 118 -2.39 0.84 -1.57
C LEU A 118 -3.85 0.42 -1.73
N SER A 119 -4.13 -0.88 -1.86
CA SER A 119 -5.49 -1.42 -1.95
C SER A 119 -6.30 -1.15 -0.68
N GLN A 120 -5.70 -1.24 0.51
CA GLN A 120 -6.35 -0.87 1.77
C GLN A 120 -6.73 0.62 1.79
N ILE A 121 -5.79 1.49 1.39
CA ILE A 121 -5.99 2.95 1.38
C ILE A 121 -7.15 3.30 0.43
N LEU A 122 -7.08 2.84 -0.82
CA LEU A 122 -8.10 3.13 -1.84
C LEU A 122 -9.47 2.56 -1.46
N GLY A 123 -9.52 1.30 -1.01
CA GLY A 123 -10.77 0.67 -0.56
C GLY A 123 -11.42 1.44 0.57
N SER A 124 -10.63 1.87 1.58
CA SER A 124 -11.15 2.66 2.68
C SER A 124 -11.59 4.06 2.26
N GLN A 125 -10.88 4.68 1.35
CA GLN A 125 -11.18 6.03 0.90
C GLN A 125 -12.44 6.11 0.04
N PHE A 126 -12.56 5.21 -0.91
CA PHE A 126 -13.65 5.25 -1.89
C PHE A 126 -14.84 4.36 -1.52
N GLY A 127 -14.78 3.62 -0.41
CA GLY A 127 -15.84 2.73 0.02
C GLY A 127 -15.93 1.43 -0.79
N GLU A 128 -14.92 1.14 -1.62
CA GLU A 128 -14.86 -0.06 -2.43
C GLU A 128 -14.32 -1.25 -1.61
N LYS A 129 -14.53 -2.47 -2.09
CA LYS A 129 -13.95 -3.65 -1.48
C LYS A 129 -12.45 -3.71 -1.71
N ALA A 130 -11.71 -4.25 -0.74
CA ALA A 130 -10.31 -4.59 -0.91
C ALA A 130 -10.00 -5.95 -0.30
N VAL A 131 -9.22 -6.77 -1.02
CA VAL A 131 -8.67 -8.03 -0.51
C VAL A 131 -7.16 -8.02 -0.73
N THR A 132 -6.40 -8.12 0.35
CA THR A 132 -4.94 -7.92 0.31
C THR A 132 -4.18 -9.12 0.84
N PHE A 133 -2.93 -9.23 0.41
CA PHE A 133 -2.07 -10.39 0.67
C PHE A 133 -0.69 -9.93 1.14
N ASN A 134 -0.27 -10.39 2.32
CA ASN A 134 1.00 -10.02 2.97
C ASN A 134 1.28 -8.49 2.93
N ALA A 135 0.24 -7.69 3.07
CA ALA A 135 0.34 -6.24 3.03
C ALA A 135 0.92 -5.67 4.33
N PHE A 136 1.67 -4.58 4.25
CA PHE A 136 1.98 -3.76 5.41
C PHE A 136 0.73 -3.00 5.86
N GLY A 137 0.43 -2.99 7.16
CA GLY A 137 -0.71 -2.27 7.72
C GLY A 137 -0.54 -0.75 7.62
N VAL A 138 -1.61 -0.03 7.33
CA VAL A 138 -1.55 1.41 7.04
C VAL A 138 -2.40 2.26 7.99
N GLY A 139 -3.01 1.66 9.01
CA GLY A 139 -3.96 2.34 9.90
C GLY A 139 -3.37 3.48 10.72
N ASP A 140 -2.07 3.46 10.99
CA ASP A 140 -1.32 4.50 11.71
C ASP A 140 -0.60 5.48 10.78
N THR A 141 -0.59 5.19 9.48
CA THR A 141 0.28 5.86 8.50
C THR A 141 -0.35 7.11 7.91
N TYR A 142 -1.67 7.14 7.78
CA TYR A 142 -2.40 8.21 7.11
C TYR A 142 -3.51 8.79 7.98
N SER A 143 -3.40 10.07 8.31
CA SER A 143 -4.51 10.87 8.83
C SER A 143 -5.10 11.70 7.67
N PRO A 144 -6.40 11.85 7.55
CA PRO A 144 -7.45 11.57 8.51
C PRO A 144 -8.00 10.15 8.40
N LYS A 145 -8.63 9.73 9.48
CA LYS A 145 -9.18 8.40 9.72
C LYS A 145 -9.87 7.81 8.48
N PHE A 146 -9.45 6.62 8.13
CA PHE A 146 -10.07 5.82 7.09
C PHE A 146 -11.56 5.59 7.37
N LYS A 147 -12.42 5.81 6.38
CA LYS A 147 -13.87 5.84 6.57
C LYS A 147 -14.54 4.47 6.41
N TYR A 148 -14.10 3.69 5.42
CA TYR A 148 -14.80 2.48 4.96
C TYR A 148 -13.95 1.23 5.15
N THR A 149 -13.65 0.87 6.41
CA THR A 149 -12.77 -0.28 6.69
C THR A 149 -13.49 -1.63 6.67
N LYS A 150 -14.81 -1.65 6.81
CA LYS A 150 -15.61 -2.90 6.91
C LYS A 150 -15.55 -3.77 5.66
N ASN A 151 -15.24 -3.19 4.50
CA ASN A 151 -15.16 -3.87 3.21
C ASN A 151 -13.76 -4.38 2.87
N ILE A 152 -12.82 -4.29 3.84
CA ILE A 152 -11.43 -4.66 3.65
C ILE A 152 -11.14 -5.98 4.35
N VAL A 153 -10.48 -6.89 3.65
CA VAL A 153 -10.05 -8.19 4.16
C VAL A 153 -8.57 -8.39 3.82
N ASN A 154 -7.79 -8.73 4.83
CA ASN A 154 -6.36 -8.94 4.70
C ASN A 154 -6.02 -10.40 5.03
N TYR A 155 -5.17 -10.99 4.21
CA TYR A 155 -4.60 -12.31 4.43
C TYR A 155 -3.09 -12.19 4.56
N GLY A 156 -2.50 -12.86 5.54
CA GLY A 156 -1.05 -12.85 5.68
C GLY A 156 -0.48 -14.09 6.33
N ASN A 157 0.77 -14.34 5.96
CA ASN A 157 1.56 -15.38 6.57
C ASN A 157 2.12 -14.88 7.92
N PRO A 158 1.87 -15.55 9.05
CA PRO A 158 2.38 -15.13 10.36
C PRO A 158 3.91 -15.14 10.45
N LYS A 159 4.61 -15.74 9.49
CA LYS A 159 6.07 -15.72 9.39
C LYS A 159 6.61 -14.58 8.53
N ASP A 160 5.72 -13.85 7.83
CA ASP A 160 6.12 -12.71 7.00
C ASP A 160 6.36 -11.47 7.88
N ILE A 161 7.62 -11.01 7.91
CA ILE A 161 8.02 -9.86 8.71
C ILE A 161 7.40 -8.54 8.25
N VAL A 162 7.06 -8.41 6.97
CA VAL A 162 6.39 -7.21 6.43
C VAL A 162 4.96 -7.14 6.93
N PHE A 163 4.22 -8.26 6.82
CA PHE A 163 2.85 -8.36 7.29
C PHE A 163 2.76 -8.20 8.81
N THR A 164 3.60 -8.93 9.56
CA THR A 164 3.54 -8.96 11.03
C THR A 164 4.09 -7.69 11.68
N SER A 165 4.97 -6.95 11.02
CA SER A 165 5.58 -5.75 11.60
C SER A 165 4.54 -4.65 11.91
N ASN A 166 3.47 -4.56 11.14
CA ASN A 166 2.40 -3.56 11.35
C ASN A 166 1.00 -4.17 11.31
N ILE A 167 0.85 -5.39 11.81
CA ILE A 167 -0.40 -6.17 11.73
C ILE A 167 -1.56 -5.51 12.48
N ASP A 168 -1.30 -4.82 13.60
CA ASP A 168 -2.31 -4.12 14.40
C ASP A 168 -2.93 -2.93 13.65
N ASN A 169 -2.25 -2.46 12.62
CA ASN A 169 -2.66 -1.34 11.79
C ASN A 169 -3.20 -1.75 10.41
N GLN A 170 -3.57 -3.02 10.25
CA GLN A 170 -4.31 -3.48 9.09
C GLN A 170 -5.73 -2.90 9.12
N LEU A 171 -6.21 -2.39 8.00
CA LEU A 171 -7.58 -1.89 7.90
C LEU A 171 -8.56 -3.06 7.68
N GLY A 172 -9.63 -3.09 8.46
CA GLY A 172 -10.69 -4.09 8.33
C GLY A 172 -10.36 -5.43 9.00
N LYS A 173 -10.82 -6.53 8.40
CA LYS A 173 -10.62 -7.88 8.95
C LYS A 173 -9.31 -8.47 8.48
N THR A 174 -8.58 -9.05 9.40
CA THR A 174 -7.28 -9.66 9.13
C THR A 174 -7.29 -11.14 9.48
N TYR A 175 -6.78 -11.97 8.57
CA TYR A 175 -6.68 -13.41 8.71
C TYR A 175 -5.22 -13.85 8.55
N MET A 176 -4.78 -14.71 9.47
CA MET A 176 -3.48 -15.37 9.40
C MET A 176 -3.65 -16.76 8.81
N ILE A 177 -2.78 -17.10 7.89
CA ILE A 177 -2.73 -18.45 7.29
C ILE A 177 -2.21 -19.42 8.33
N ASN A 178 -2.97 -20.50 8.57
CA ASN A 178 -2.55 -21.59 9.43
C ASN A 178 -1.60 -22.48 8.60
N ASP A 179 -0.30 -22.26 8.73
CA ASP A 179 0.71 -23.10 8.10
C ASP A 179 0.84 -24.42 8.88
N THR A 180 0.43 -25.50 8.25
CA THR A 180 0.54 -26.84 8.81
C THR A 180 1.94 -27.46 8.62
N GLU A 181 2.81 -26.86 7.79
CA GLU A 181 4.07 -27.50 7.41
C GLU A 181 5.31 -27.07 8.19
N SER A 182 5.23 -26.24 9.20
CA SER A 182 6.46 -25.76 9.83
C SER A 182 6.56 -25.95 11.32
N LYS A 183 7.00 -27.11 11.69
CA LYS A 183 7.95 -27.29 12.81
C LYS A 183 9.39 -27.09 12.33
N GLU A 184 9.65 -26.17 11.41
CA GLU A 184 11.02 -25.75 11.13
C GLU A 184 11.53 -24.95 12.32
N ASP A 185 12.56 -25.46 12.91
CA ASP A 185 13.22 -24.99 14.13
C ASP A 185 13.54 -23.49 13.99
N TYR A 186 13.02 -22.66 14.88
CA TYR A 186 13.36 -21.24 15.03
C TYR A 186 14.88 -20.99 15.08
N ARG A 187 15.67 -22.01 15.40
CA ARG A 187 17.14 -21.98 15.40
C ARG A 187 17.75 -21.95 13.99
N GLU A 188 17.04 -22.42 12.96
CA GLU A 188 17.48 -22.27 11.58
C GLU A 188 17.14 -20.86 11.04
N GLN A 189 16.10 -20.22 11.53
CA GLN A 189 15.70 -18.87 11.12
C GLN A 189 16.79 -17.82 11.43
N ALA A 190 17.51 -17.95 12.53
CA ALA A 190 18.62 -17.07 12.89
C ALA A 190 19.82 -17.11 11.91
N LYS A 191 19.86 -18.08 11.01
CA LYS A 191 20.90 -18.23 9.97
C LYS A 191 20.49 -17.65 8.60
N PHE A 192 19.23 -17.22 8.44
CA PHE A 192 18.78 -16.64 7.20
C PHE A 192 19.19 -15.16 7.13
N THR A 193 19.79 -14.77 6.02
CA THR A 193 19.86 -13.35 5.67
C THR A 193 18.42 -12.84 5.46
N THR A 194 18.16 -11.59 5.74
CA THR A 194 16.83 -10.98 5.57
C THR A 194 16.27 -11.19 4.15
N GLU A 195 17.14 -11.18 3.15
CA GLU A 195 16.78 -11.47 1.76
C GLU A 195 16.19 -12.88 1.57
N LYS A 196 16.86 -13.91 2.13
CA LYS A 196 16.35 -15.28 2.07
C LYS A 196 15.01 -15.41 2.78
N TYR A 197 14.86 -14.70 3.90
CA TYR A 197 13.64 -14.67 4.67
C TYR A 197 12.48 -14.03 3.88
N LEU A 198 12.69 -12.87 3.26
CA LEU A 198 11.71 -12.21 2.40
C LEU A 198 11.34 -13.09 1.19
N LYS A 199 12.31 -13.71 0.53
CA LYS A 199 12.05 -14.65 -0.58
C LYS A 199 11.23 -15.86 -0.13
N LYS A 200 11.46 -16.36 1.08
CA LYS A 200 10.77 -17.54 1.60
C LYS A 200 9.35 -17.24 2.05
N TYR A 201 9.09 -16.12 2.71
CA TYR A 201 7.82 -15.86 3.40
C TYR A 201 7.03 -14.66 2.89
N HIS A 202 7.68 -13.69 2.25
CA HIS A 202 7.03 -12.47 1.80
C HIS A 202 6.53 -12.52 0.36
N THR A 203 7.03 -13.42 -0.49
CA THR A 203 6.55 -13.48 -1.88
C THR A 203 5.09 -13.92 -1.93
N ILE A 204 4.34 -13.42 -2.92
CA ILE A 204 2.95 -13.85 -3.11
C ILE A 204 2.83 -15.34 -3.43
N GLN A 205 3.87 -15.94 -4.03
CA GLN A 205 3.95 -17.37 -4.32
C GLN A 205 4.09 -18.21 -3.05
N SER A 206 4.80 -17.71 -2.03
CA SER A 206 5.02 -18.40 -0.75
C SER A 206 3.87 -18.25 0.24
N MET A 207 2.84 -17.49 -0.10
CA MET A 207 1.78 -17.13 0.82
C MET A 207 0.94 -18.31 1.33
N GLY A 208 0.82 -19.38 0.56
CA GLY A 208 0.05 -20.56 0.96
C GLY A 208 -1.45 -20.49 0.68
N ASP A 209 -2.21 -21.43 1.19
CA ASP A 209 -3.66 -21.58 0.94
C ASP A 209 -4.49 -20.75 1.94
N ILE A 210 -5.16 -19.74 1.44
CA ILE A 210 -6.04 -18.86 2.20
C ILE A 210 -7.37 -19.51 2.65
N SER A 211 -7.60 -20.80 2.35
CA SER A 211 -8.76 -21.54 2.88
C SER A 211 -8.59 -21.93 4.34
N ASN A 212 -7.35 -22.11 4.80
CA ASN A 212 -7.04 -22.52 6.16
C ASN A 212 -6.45 -21.32 6.93
N VAL A 213 -7.32 -20.54 7.54
CA VAL A 213 -6.95 -19.29 8.20
C VAL A 213 -7.61 -19.13 9.56
N SER A 214 -6.94 -18.38 10.44
CA SER A 214 -7.47 -17.90 11.72
C SER A 214 -7.61 -16.38 11.70
N GLU A 215 -8.71 -15.87 12.25
CA GLU A 215 -8.90 -14.42 12.37
C GLU A 215 -7.90 -13.84 13.39
N TYR A 216 -7.22 -12.77 13.01
CA TYR A 216 -6.37 -12.02 13.92
C TYR A 216 -7.22 -11.19 14.89
N LYS A 217 -6.98 -11.35 16.19
CA LYS A 217 -7.71 -10.68 17.29
C LYS A 217 -6.76 -10.01 18.29
N GLY A 218 -5.62 -9.50 17.80
CA GLY A 218 -4.63 -8.84 18.66
C GLY A 218 -3.68 -9.77 19.41
N GLN A 219 -3.59 -11.07 19.00
CA GLN A 219 -2.58 -11.96 19.57
C GLN A 219 -1.18 -11.55 19.13
N ASN A 220 -0.22 -11.65 20.04
CA ASN A 220 1.18 -11.32 19.73
C ASN A 220 1.77 -12.31 18.74
N VAL A 221 1.97 -11.86 17.50
CA VAL A 221 2.61 -12.62 16.41
C VAL A 221 3.88 -11.95 15.91
N GLN A 222 4.24 -10.80 16.51
CA GLN A 222 5.43 -10.07 16.11
C GLN A 222 6.69 -10.74 16.65
N THR A 223 7.63 -10.96 15.75
CA THR A 223 8.99 -11.41 16.10
C THR A 223 9.90 -10.19 16.34
N GLU A 224 11.08 -10.41 16.90
CA GLU A 224 12.08 -9.33 17.07
C GLU A 224 12.50 -8.75 15.71
N GLU A 225 12.57 -9.59 14.67
CA GLU A 225 12.86 -9.14 13.30
C GLU A 225 11.74 -8.26 12.74
N SER A 226 10.47 -8.60 12.99
CA SER A 226 9.35 -7.77 12.53
C SER A 226 9.26 -6.44 13.27
N LYS A 227 9.57 -6.42 14.57
CA LYS A 227 9.70 -5.18 15.35
C LYS A 227 10.86 -4.32 14.86
N ALA A 228 12.02 -4.94 14.60
CA ALA A 228 13.19 -4.25 14.05
C ALA A 228 12.91 -3.69 12.65
N PHE A 229 12.16 -4.43 11.82
CA PHE A 229 11.72 -3.97 10.51
C PHE A 229 10.83 -2.73 10.63
N LYS A 230 9.81 -2.77 11.50
CA LYS A 230 8.93 -1.62 11.76
C LYS A 230 9.73 -0.40 12.24
N LEU A 231 10.61 -0.60 13.22
CA LEU A 231 11.44 0.46 13.78
C LEU A 231 12.37 1.09 12.72
N ASN A 232 12.86 0.30 11.78
CA ASN A 232 13.69 0.79 10.67
C ASN A 232 12.86 1.66 9.70
N ILE A 233 11.63 1.25 9.41
CA ILE A 233 10.69 2.09 8.65
C ILE A 233 10.43 3.40 9.39
N GLU A 234 10.08 3.34 10.68
CA GLU A 234 9.76 4.51 11.49
C GLU A 234 10.94 5.50 11.64
N LYS A 235 12.16 5.00 11.81
CA LYS A 235 13.38 5.83 11.90
C LYS A 235 13.75 6.50 10.58
N ASN A 236 13.46 5.85 9.47
CA ASN A 236 13.81 6.32 8.14
C ASN A 236 12.69 7.12 7.47
N VAL A 237 11.47 7.06 8.02
CA VAL A 237 10.30 7.83 7.56
C VAL A 237 9.46 8.16 8.76
N ASP A 238 9.30 9.42 9.06
CA ASP A 238 8.11 9.85 9.77
C ASP A 238 6.93 9.79 8.81
N MET A 239 6.37 8.57 8.65
CA MET A 239 5.24 8.33 7.77
C MET A 239 4.00 9.12 8.24
N ARG A 240 4.00 9.59 9.49
CA ARG A 240 2.95 10.43 10.07
C ARG A 240 2.96 11.85 9.51
N ASP A 241 4.09 12.27 8.90
CA ASP A 241 4.22 13.60 8.30
C ASP A 241 3.82 13.68 6.83
N VAL A 242 3.58 12.54 6.20
CA VAL A 242 3.25 12.50 4.78
C VAL A 242 1.77 12.22 4.61
N ASP A 243 0.94 13.25 4.70
CA ASP A 243 -0.41 13.20 4.13
C ASP A 243 -0.26 13.15 2.60
N PRO A 244 -0.60 12.03 1.92
CA PRO A 244 -0.45 11.90 0.47
C PRO A 244 -1.33 12.89 -0.30
N PHE A 245 -2.28 13.52 0.37
CA PHE A 245 -3.16 14.55 -0.16
C PHE A 245 -2.71 15.96 0.17
N ARG A 246 -1.64 16.11 0.99
CA ARG A 246 -1.12 17.41 1.35
C ARG A 246 -0.68 18.16 0.12
N TYR A 247 -1.15 19.39 0.00
CA TYR A 247 -0.75 20.31 -1.04
C TYR A 247 0.27 21.30 -0.47
N TYR A 248 1.44 21.37 -1.08
CA TYR A 248 2.50 22.31 -0.72
C TYR A 248 2.41 23.55 -1.61
N THR A 249 2.26 24.72 -0.98
CA THR A 249 2.30 26.00 -1.68
C THR A 249 3.74 26.41 -2.01
N ARG A 250 3.93 27.44 -2.82
CA ARG A 250 5.26 28.01 -3.09
C ARG A 250 5.93 28.47 -1.80
N GLU A 251 5.14 29.04 -0.92
CA GLU A 251 5.58 29.53 0.39
C GLU A 251 5.98 28.39 1.33
N ASP A 252 5.29 27.25 1.26
CA ASP A 252 5.68 26.05 2.01
C ASP A 252 7.04 25.53 1.54
N VAL A 253 7.21 25.36 0.23
CA VAL A 253 8.46 24.86 -0.36
C VAL A 253 9.63 25.82 -0.11
N ALA A 254 9.40 27.11 -0.17
CA ALA A 254 10.44 28.13 0.08
C ALA A 254 10.95 28.13 1.53
N LYS A 255 10.19 27.58 2.47
CA LYS A 255 10.57 27.49 3.90
C LYS A 255 11.21 26.15 4.28
N MET A 256 11.21 25.18 3.39
CA MET A 256 11.80 23.86 3.66
C MET A 256 13.33 23.96 3.75
N SER A 257 13.91 23.16 4.64
CA SER A 257 15.33 22.86 4.59
C SER A 257 15.65 22.00 3.36
N THR A 258 16.94 21.91 3.00
CA THR A 258 17.37 21.05 1.89
C THR A 258 16.97 19.59 2.12
N ASP A 259 17.17 19.09 3.33
CA ASP A 259 16.85 17.71 3.72
C ASP A 259 15.33 17.47 3.65
N GLU A 260 14.53 18.39 4.17
CA GLU A 260 13.07 18.31 4.13
C GLU A 260 12.54 18.37 2.69
N TYR A 261 13.14 19.19 1.82
CA TYR A 261 12.79 19.22 0.40
C TYR A 261 13.12 17.89 -0.28
N GLN A 262 14.31 17.32 -0.04
CA GLN A 262 14.70 16.04 -0.62
C GLN A 262 13.76 14.89 -0.22
N GLU A 263 13.32 14.85 1.04
CA GLU A 263 12.34 13.88 1.49
C GLU A 263 10.99 13.99 0.76
N LYS A 264 10.57 15.20 0.43
CA LYS A 264 9.26 15.51 -0.17
C LYS A 264 9.32 15.77 -1.67
N GLU A 265 10.50 15.76 -2.27
CA GLU A 265 10.74 16.16 -3.67
C GLU A 265 9.82 15.44 -4.65
N ASN A 266 9.74 14.13 -4.56
CA ASN A 266 8.89 13.34 -5.46
C ASN A 266 7.40 13.73 -5.35
N HIS A 267 6.92 14.05 -4.17
CA HIS A 267 5.56 14.53 -3.95
C HIS A 267 5.36 15.91 -4.57
N ILE A 268 6.27 16.84 -4.29
CA ILE A 268 6.24 18.22 -4.78
C ILE A 268 6.32 18.24 -6.32
N LEU A 269 7.24 17.50 -6.92
CA LEU A 269 7.39 17.45 -8.38
C LEU A 269 6.14 16.88 -9.08
N ARG A 270 5.45 15.91 -8.48
CA ARG A 270 4.18 15.42 -9.01
C ARG A 270 3.06 16.41 -8.89
N GLN A 271 2.96 17.06 -7.74
CA GLN A 271 1.99 18.13 -7.55
C GLN A 271 2.18 19.20 -8.64
N ILE A 272 3.43 19.62 -8.90
CA ILE A 272 3.76 20.59 -9.97
C ILE A 272 3.30 20.08 -11.33
N LYS A 273 3.56 18.83 -11.65
CA LYS A 273 3.19 18.23 -12.94
C LYS A 273 1.68 18.14 -13.14
N ASN A 274 0.92 17.82 -12.09
CA ASN A 274 -0.51 17.55 -12.19
C ASN A 274 -1.39 18.80 -12.02
N ILE A 275 -0.98 19.74 -11.19
CA ILE A 275 -1.84 20.86 -10.74
C ILE A 275 -1.12 22.20 -10.82
N GLY A 276 0.20 22.18 -10.92
CA GLY A 276 1.04 23.36 -10.82
C GLY A 276 1.44 23.67 -9.37
N MET A 277 2.20 24.73 -9.21
CA MET A 277 2.63 25.25 -7.92
C MET A 277 1.86 26.54 -7.63
N LEU A 278 0.89 26.46 -6.73
CA LEU A 278 0.08 27.59 -6.32
C LEU A 278 0.77 28.37 -5.19
N THR A 279 0.52 29.68 -5.14
CA THR A 279 0.77 30.51 -3.96
C THR A 279 -0.29 30.23 -2.88
N ASP A 280 -0.04 30.64 -1.63
CA ASP A 280 -1.03 30.60 -0.55
C ASP A 280 -2.35 31.27 -0.92
N LYS A 281 -2.27 32.38 -1.67
CA LYS A 281 -3.46 33.13 -2.13
C LYS A 281 -4.27 32.33 -3.14
N GLU A 282 -3.61 31.69 -4.09
CA GLU A 282 -4.27 30.84 -5.10
C GLU A 282 -4.84 29.58 -4.48
N ALA A 283 -4.14 28.95 -3.52
CA ALA A 283 -4.62 27.81 -2.77
C ALA A 283 -5.89 28.15 -1.97
N LYS A 284 -5.95 29.33 -1.32
CA LYS A 284 -7.16 29.82 -0.66
C LYS A 284 -8.35 29.97 -1.61
N ASN A 285 -8.13 30.45 -2.85
CA ASN A 285 -9.19 30.51 -3.84
C ASN A 285 -9.70 29.13 -4.22
N LYS A 286 -8.82 28.13 -4.29
CA LYS A 286 -9.17 26.73 -4.56
C LYS A 286 -10.02 26.07 -3.46
N LEU A 287 -9.98 26.59 -2.23
CA LEU A 287 -10.93 26.17 -1.18
C LEU A 287 -12.38 26.56 -1.55
N GLN A 288 -12.58 27.70 -2.18
CA GLN A 288 -13.92 28.17 -2.55
C GLN A 288 -14.52 27.35 -3.70
N THR A 289 -13.68 26.86 -4.62
CA THR A 289 -14.10 25.99 -5.73
C THR A 289 -14.27 24.53 -5.28
N GLY A 290 -13.83 24.17 -4.09
CA GLY A 290 -13.90 22.82 -3.54
C GLY A 290 -12.84 21.87 -4.08
N ASP A 291 -11.83 22.35 -4.80
CA ASP A 291 -10.71 21.54 -5.29
C ASP A 291 -9.70 21.20 -4.19
N LEU A 292 -9.58 22.10 -3.21
CA LEU A 292 -8.78 21.89 -2.00
C LEU A 292 -9.66 21.99 -0.76
N ILE A 293 -9.21 21.40 0.34
CA ILE A 293 -9.75 21.58 1.68
C ILE A 293 -8.63 22.05 2.61
N TRP A 294 -9.01 22.73 3.69
CA TRP A 294 -8.09 23.12 4.75
C TRP A 294 -8.18 22.12 5.89
N VAL A 295 -7.04 21.54 6.28
CA VAL A 295 -6.89 20.73 7.47
C VAL A 295 -6.39 21.63 8.60
N ASN A 296 -7.17 21.75 9.68
CA ASN A 296 -6.77 22.54 10.85
C ASN A 296 -5.56 21.95 11.54
N SER A 297 -4.79 22.78 12.25
CA SER A 297 -3.73 22.32 13.14
C SER A 297 -4.29 21.38 14.20
N TYR A 298 -3.53 20.35 14.55
CA TYR A 298 -3.86 19.39 15.59
C TYR A 298 -2.60 18.91 16.30
N VAL A 299 -2.79 18.35 17.49
CA VAL A 299 -1.71 17.71 18.23
C VAL A 299 -1.88 16.20 18.12
N ARG A 300 -0.81 15.49 17.83
CA ARG A 300 -0.79 14.02 17.76
C ARG A 300 -0.79 13.42 19.15
N ASP A 301 -1.05 12.11 19.23
CA ASP A 301 -1.01 11.38 20.51
C ASP A 301 0.38 11.38 21.15
N ASP A 302 1.44 11.54 20.37
CA ASP A 302 2.84 11.69 20.83
C ASP A 302 3.22 13.12 21.26
N GLY A 303 2.27 14.06 21.22
CA GLY A 303 2.47 15.46 21.56
C GLY A 303 2.99 16.35 20.43
N THR A 304 3.25 15.81 19.23
CA THR A 304 3.75 16.59 18.09
C THR A 304 2.65 17.51 17.55
N GLU A 305 2.94 18.80 17.45
CA GLU A 305 2.03 19.78 16.85
C GLU A 305 2.13 19.73 15.31
N VAL A 306 1.03 19.47 14.63
CA VAL A 306 0.92 19.54 13.17
C VAL A 306 0.22 20.84 12.79
N LYS A 307 0.92 21.71 12.07
CA LYS A 307 0.36 22.98 11.56
C LYS A 307 -0.71 22.69 10.50
N GLY A 308 -1.71 23.58 10.43
CA GLY A 308 -2.73 23.48 9.39
C GLY A 308 -2.14 23.56 7.98
N TYR A 309 -2.74 22.83 7.04
CA TYR A 309 -2.25 22.71 5.66
C TYR A 309 -3.38 22.52 4.64
N TYR A 310 -3.08 22.76 3.37
CA TYR A 310 -3.98 22.47 2.26
C TYR A 310 -3.90 21.00 1.88
N ARG A 311 -5.03 20.44 1.43
CA ARG A 311 -5.16 19.06 1.02
C ARG A 311 -6.10 18.94 -0.16
N HIS A 312 -5.82 18.01 -1.09
CA HIS A 312 -6.77 17.61 -2.10
C HIS A 312 -8.01 16.96 -1.49
N LYS A 313 -9.14 17.19 -2.11
CA LYS A 313 -10.44 16.66 -1.68
C LYS A 313 -10.56 15.18 -2.05
#